data_b5aae9c98f2a5b5a717960bd411734e2
#
_entry.id   b5aae9c98f2a5b5a717960bd411734e2
#
_cell.length_a   1.000
_cell.length_b   1.000
_cell.length_c   1.000
_cell.angle_alpha   90.00
_cell.angle_beta   90.00
_cell.angle_gamma   90.00
#
_symmetry.space_group_name_H-M   'P 1'
#
loop_
_entity.id
_entity.type
_entity.pdbx_description
1 polymer ?
#
loop_
_entity_poly.entity_id
_entity_poly.type
_entity_poly.pdbx_seq_one_letter_code
_entity_poly.pdbx_strand_id
1 'polypeptide(L)'
;RYISNNSTGKMGVEIAKMAAYRGAKVSLIMGPSNVFVPDFISRIDIKSAEDMYEEIMKISDSQDIIIKAAAVADYTPANYSDEKIKKKDGDLSIELSRTKDILKELGERKENNPKKQFICGFSMETENMEENSKNKLAKKNADMIVANNVKVEGAGFGTDTNVVTIFTKNNEIRLDKLSKLEVAEKIFDEIVRNF
;
A
#
# COMPACT_ATOMS: atom_id res chain seq x y z
N ARG A 1 12.96 12.76 -14.62
CA ARG A 1 11.75 12.08 -15.14
C ARG A 1 11.64 10.71 -14.51
N TYR A 2 10.44 10.23 -14.27
CA TYR A 2 10.17 8.96 -13.61
C TYR A 2 8.90 8.31 -14.17
N ILE A 3 8.78 7.01 -14.02
CA ILE A 3 7.54 6.27 -14.27
C ILE A 3 6.82 6.10 -12.93
N SER A 4 5.56 6.50 -12.85
CA SER A 4 4.76 6.47 -11.63
C SER A 4 3.30 6.18 -11.94
N ASN A 5 2.48 6.08 -10.90
CA ASN A 5 1.03 5.94 -10.98
C ASN A 5 0.33 7.18 -10.39
N ASN A 6 -1.00 7.21 -10.49
CA ASN A 6 -1.81 8.34 -10.04
C ASN A 6 -2.16 8.32 -8.55
N SER A 7 -1.54 7.43 -7.75
CA SER A 7 -1.77 7.39 -6.32
C SER A 7 -1.24 8.64 -5.63
N THR A 8 -2.05 9.24 -4.77
CA THR A 8 -1.71 10.48 -4.06
C THR A 8 -1.19 10.25 -2.65
N GLY A 9 -1.35 9.03 -2.09
CA GLY A 9 -1.03 8.73 -0.69
C GLY A 9 -2.12 9.11 0.31
N LYS A 10 -3.23 9.74 -0.10
CA LYS A 10 -4.33 10.15 0.80
C LYS A 10 -4.81 9.00 1.70
N MET A 11 -5.05 7.80 1.14
CA MET A 11 -5.52 6.66 1.93
C MET A 11 -4.52 6.25 3.01
N GLY A 12 -3.22 6.20 2.66
CA GLY A 12 -2.16 5.88 3.62
C GLY A 12 -2.07 6.89 4.77
N VAL A 13 -2.26 8.17 4.47
CA VAL A 13 -2.28 9.24 5.51
C VAL A 13 -3.50 9.10 6.42
N GLU A 14 -4.70 8.84 5.87
CA GLU A 14 -5.91 8.65 6.70
C GLU A 14 -5.80 7.39 7.59
N ILE A 15 -5.19 6.31 7.09
CA ILE A 15 -4.87 5.13 7.90
C ILE A 15 -3.90 5.49 9.04
N ALA A 16 -2.84 6.23 8.74
CA ALA A 16 -1.85 6.65 9.73
C ALA A 16 -2.48 7.54 10.82
N LYS A 17 -3.36 8.47 10.43
CA LYS A 17 -4.14 9.31 11.37
C LYS A 17 -5.04 8.46 12.27
N MET A 18 -5.80 7.52 11.69
CA MET A 18 -6.70 6.66 12.45
C MET A 18 -5.93 5.77 13.44
N ALA A 19 -4.77 5.22 13.03
CA ALA A 19 -3.90 4.48 13.91
C ALA A 19 -3.45 5.31 15.12
N ALA A 20 -2.98 6.54 14.87
CA ALA A 20 -2.56 7.46 15.93
C ALA A 20 -3.72 7.85 16.86
N TYR A 21 -4.91 8.11 16.32
CA TYR A 21 -6.12 8.41 17.12
C TYR A 21 -6.53 7.24 18.02
N ARG A 22 -6.21 6.01 17.62
CA ARG A 22 -6.40 4.80 18.44
C ARG A 22 -5.24 4.49 19.37
N GLY A 23 -4.26 5.40 19.49
CA GLY A 23 -3.14 5.31 20.43
C GLY A 23 -1.95 4.51 19.93
N ALA A 24 -1.87 4.16 18.66
CA ALA A 24 -0.72 3.48 18.08
C ALA A 24 0.47 4.43 17.88
N LYS A 25 1.68 3.92 18.06
CA LYS A 25 2.91 4.57 17.58
C LYS A 25 3.06 4.29 16.08
N VAL A 26 2.97 5.33 15.27
CA VAL A 26 2.92 5.21 13.80
C VAL A 26 4.22 5.62 13.16
N SER A 27 4.73 4.78 12.25
CA SER A 27 5.78 5.13 11.28
C SER A 27 5.18 5.08 9.88
N LEU A 28 5.10 6.23 9.21
CA LEU A 28 4.56 6.36 7.86
C LEU A 28 5.71 6.47 6.84
N ILE A 29 5.95 5.41 6.07
CA ILE A 29 6.89 5.43 4.94
C ILE A 29 6.13 5.88 3.69
N MET A 30 6.55 6.99 3.10
CA MET A 30 5.79 7.66 2.06
C MET A 30 6.66 8.15 0.91
N GLY A 31 6.25 7.86 -0.32
CA GLY A 31 6.83 8.43 -1.53
C GLY A 31 6.45 9.91 -1.72
N PRO A 32 6.93 10.55 -2.81
CA PRO A 32 6.64 11.94 -3.10
C PRO A 32 5.13 12.21 -3.13
N SER A 33 4.68 13.14 -2.29
CA SER A 33 3.27 13.50 -2.17
C SER A 33 3.11 14.89 -1.57
N ASN A 34 2.07 15.60 -2.01
CA ASN A 34 1.66 16.91 -1.46
C ASN A 34 0.59 16.78 -0.36
N VAL A 35 0.25 15.57 0.08
CA VAL A 35 -0.73 15.36 1.15
C VAL A 35 -0.09 15.76 2.48
N PHE A 36 -0.81 16.60 3.22
CA PHE A 36 -0.39 17.02 4.56
C PHE A 36 -0.39 15.83 5.51
N VAL A 37 0.70 15.64 6.23
CA VAL A 37 0.87 14.65 7.29
C VAL A 37 1.00 15.39 8.61
N PRO A 38 0.14 15.14 9.62
CA PRO A 38 0.25 15.77 10.93
C PRO A 38 1.57 15.45 11.64
N ASP A 39 2.10 16.40 12.41
CA ASP A 39 3.40 16.30 13.10
C ASP A 39 3.46 15.18 14.15
N PHE A 40 2.33 14.69 14.64
CA PHE A 40 2.28 13.56 15.58
C PHE A 40 2.50 12.18 14.90
N ILE A 41 2.63 12.15 13.56
CA ILE A 41 2.94 10.94 12.80
C ILE A 41 4.41 10.99 12.38
N SER A 42 5.20 9.99 12.78
CA SER A 42 6.59 9.87 12.32
C SER A 42 6.62 9.53 10.83
N ARG A 43 7.08 10.48 10.00
CA ARG A 43 7.15 10.34 8.54
C ARG A 43 8.57 10.01 8.09
N ILE A 44 8.70 9.03 7.20
CA ILE A 44 9.93 8.64 6.52
C ILE A 44 9.69 8.83 5.02
N ASP A 45 10.40 9.81 4.45
CA ASP A 45 10.28 10.12 3.01
C ASP A 45 11.22 9.24 2.18
N ILE A 46 10.69 8.68 1.11
CA ILE A 46 11.43 7.87 0.14
C ILE A 46 11.16 8.37 -1.28
N LYS A 47 11.95 7.93 -2.26
CA LYS A 47 11.83 8.36 -3.66
C LYS A 47 11.48 7.23 -4.61
N SER A 48 11.97 6.02 -4.35
CA SER A 48 11.83 4.86 -5.23
C SER A 48 11.15 3.67 -4.55
N ALA A 49 10.78 2.68 -5.36
CA ALA A 49 10.29 1.40 -4.85
C ALA A 49 11.35 0.64 -4.03
N GLU A 50 12.62 0.77 -4.42
CA GLU A 50 13.74 0.18 -3.69
C GLU A 50 13.93 0.84 -2.32
N ASP A 51 13.92 2.18 -2.25
CA ASP A 51 14.00 2.88 -0.95
C ASP A 51 12.86 2.44 -0.03
N MET A 52 11.63 2.32 -0.57
CA MET A 52 10.49 1.84 0.21
C MET A 52 10.71 0.43 0.74
N TYR A 53 11.21 -0.47 -0.08
CA TYR A 53 11.54 -1.82 0.34
C TYR A 53 12.57 -1.82 1.47
N GLU A 54 13.67 -1.09 1.29
CA GLU A 54 14.74 -1.03 2.28
C GLU A 54 14.27 -0.46 3.63
N GLU A 55 13.53 0.67 3.60
CA GLU A 55 13.05 1.28 4.85
C GLU A 55 12.02 0.40 5.57
N ILE A 56 11.13 -0.29 4.84
CA ILE A 56 10.21 -1.25 5.45
C ILE A 56 10.98 -2.41 6.08
N MET A 57 11.97 -3.00 5.38
CA MET A 57 12.71 -4.16 5.87
C MET A 57 13.56 -3.85 7.10
N LYS A 58 14.00 -2.60 7.28
CA LYS A 58 14.73 -2.16 8.48
C LYS A 58 13.90 -2.19 9.76
N ILE A 59 12.59 -1.93 9.65
CA ILE A 59 11.73 -1.75 10.83
C ILE A 59 10.64 -2.82 10.97
N SER A 60 10.35 -3.60 9.92
CA SER A 60 9.21 -4.51 9.86
C SER A 60 9.14 -5.50 11.02
N ASP A 61 10.27 -6.09 11.41
CA ASP A 61 10.30 -7.16 12.41
C ASP A 61 9.87 -6.67 13.81
N SER A 62 9.94 -5.38 14.06
CA SER A 62 9.54 -4.76 15.34
C SER A 62 8.07 -4.31 15.38
N GLN A 63 7.37 -4.30 14.25
CA GLN A 63 5.99 -3.80 14.17
C GLN A 63 4.96 -4.87 14.56
N ASP A 64 3.87 -4.44 15.20
CA ASP A 64 2.70 -5.30 15.48
C ASP A 64 1.79 -5.40 14.24
N ILE A 65 1.59 -4.26 13.57
CA ILE A 65 0.68 -4.13 12.42
C ILE A 65 1.43 -3.45 11.27
N ILE A 66 1.36 -4.03 10.08
CA ILE A 66 1.93 -3.46 8.86
C ILE A 66 0.83 -3.32 7.82
N ILE A 67 0.59 -2.09 7.34
CA ILE A 67 -0.44 -1.81 6.33
C ILE A 67 0.23 -1.25 5.08
N LYS A 68 0.27 -2.04 4.01
CA LYS A 68 0.82 -1.63 2.72
C LYS A 68 -0.29 -1.05 1.84
N ALA A 69 -0.52 0.26 1.96
CA ALA A 69 -1.49 1.01 1.13
C ALA A 69 -0.87 1.65 -0.13
N ALA A 70 0.46 1.70 -0.21
CA ALA A 70 1.15 2.31 -1.34
C ALA A 70 0.96 1.52 -2.64
N ALA A 71 0.67 2.23 -3.73
CA ALA A 71 0.64 1.69 -5.08
C ALA A 71 2.07 1.67 -5.66
N VAL A 72 2.87 0.70 -5.23
CA VAL A 72 4.23 0.52 -5.74
C VAL A 72 4.16 -0.08 -7.15
N ALA A 73 4.91 0.51 -8.09
CA ALA A 73 4.99 -0.01 -9.45
C ALA A 73 5.71 -1.37 -9.46
N ASP A 74 5.20 -2.33 -10.24
CA ASP A 74 5.78 -3.68 -10.39
C ASP A 74 7.05 -3.67 -11.24
N TYR A 75 7.33 -2.58 -11.94
CA TYR A 75 8.47 -2.42 -12.84
C TYR A 75 9.14 -1.07 -12.64
N THR A 76 10.46 -1.04 -12.82
CA THR A 76 11.32 0.15 -12.81
C THR A 76 12.26 0.12 -14.02
N PRO A 77 12.74 1.26 -14.53
CA PRO A 77 13.78 1.26 -15.56
C PRO A 77 14.99 0.42 -15.14
N ALA A 78 15.39 -0.52 -16.02
CA ALA A 78 16.54 -1.39 -15.76
C ALA A 78 17.86 -0.61 -15.70
N ASN A 79 17.95 0.47 -16.49
CA ASN A 79 19.12 1.33 -16.59
C ASN A 79 18.74 2.75 -16.15
N TYR A 80 19.29 3.19 -15.03
CA TYR A 80 19.16 4.57 -14.53
C TYR A 80 20.25 5.44 -15.18
N SER A 81 19.91 6.69 -15.51
CA SER A 81 20.85 7.69 -15.99
C SER A 81 20.69 8.99 -15.22
N ASP A 82 21.74 9.46 -14.60
CA ASP A 82 21.82 10.78 -13.94
C ASP A 82 21.84 11.91 -14.97
N GLU A 83 22.31 11.61 -16.20
CA GLU A 83 22.41 12.59 -17.25
C GLU A 83 21.15 12.61 -18.13
N LYS A 84 20.88 13.80 -18.69
CA LYS A 84 19.79 13.97 -19.65
C LYS A 84 20.05 13.13 -20.90
N ILE A 85 19.20 12.17 -21.17
CA ILE A 85 19.20 11.39 -22.41
C ILE A 85 18.88 12.36 -23.56
N LYS A 86 19.86 12.57 -24.45
CA LYS A 86 19.70 13.44 -25.63
C LYS A 86 18.75 12.77 -26.63
N LYS A 87 17.92 13.60 -27.27
CA LYS A 87 17.04 13.15 -28.34
C LYS A 87 17.88 12.61 -29.50
N LYS A 88 17.55 11.43 -29.97
CA LYS A 88 18.09 10.78 -31.18
C LYS A 88 16.96 10.67 -32.20
N ASP A 89 17.33 10.48 -33.46
CA ASP A 89 16.34 10.17 -34.50
C ASP A 89 15.78 8.76 -34.26
N GLY A 90 14.47 8.61 -34.42
CA GLY A 90 13.73 7.37 -34.20
C GLY A 90 13.09 7.22 -32.80
N ASP A 91 12.49 6.06 -32.57
CA ASP A 91 11.78 5.74 -31.34
C ASP A 91 12.76 5.40 -30.21
N LEU A 92 12.37 5.64 -28.97
CA LEU A 92 13.10 5.29 -27.78
C LEU A 92 12.39 4.16 -27.03
N SER A 93 13.08 3.05 -26.83
CA SER A 93 12.64 1.96 -25.95
C SER A 93 13.28 2.08 -24.58
N ILE A 94 12.51 1.84 -23.53
CA ILE A 94 13.00 1.78 -22.15
C ILE A 94 12.86 0.34 -21.66
N GLU A 95 13.97 -0.31 -21.37
CA GLU A 95 13.98 -1.61 -20.74
C GLU A 95 13.53 -1.50 -19.28
N LEU A 96 12.63 -2.39 -18.84
CA LEU A 96 12.10 -2.41 -17.49
C LEU A 96 12.51 -3.72 -16.78
N SER A 97 12.88 -3.62 -15.52
CA SER A 97 13.09 -4.74 -14.60
C SER A 97 11.99 -4.78 -13.53
N ARG A 98 11.76 -5.96 -12.95
CA ARG A 98 10.78 -6.12 -11.87
C ARG A 98 11.29 -5.50 -10.58
N THR A 99 10.40 -4.84 -9.85
CA THR A 99 10.63 -4.39 -8.47
C THR A 99 10.45 -5.54 -7.48
N LYS A 100 10.93 -5.37 -6.26
CA LYS A 100 10.72 -6.33 -5.16
C LYS A 100 9.28 -6.30 -4.69
N ASP A 101 8.72 -7.48 -4.43
CA ASP A 101 7.35 -7.61 -3.92
C ASP A 101 7.33 -7.51 -2.40
N ILE A 102 7.16 -6.28 -1.90
CA ILE A 102 7.18 -5.96 -0.48
C ILE A 102 6.16 -6.77 0.32
N LEU A 103 4.93 -6.94 -0.20
CA LEU A 103 3.89 -7.65 0.54
C LEU A 103 4.20 -9.15 0.68
N LYS A 104 4.76 -9.75 -0.36
CA LYS A 104 5.21 -11.13 -0.34
C LYS A 104 6.33 -11.33 0.68
N GLU A 105 7.34 -10.49 0.62
CA GLU A 105 8.49 -10.53 1.55
C GLU A 105 8.06 -10.39 3.01
N LEU A 106 7.14 -9.47 3.30
CA LEU A 106 6.57 -9.31 4.64
C LEU A 106 5.84 -10.57 5.12
N GLY A 107 5.06 -11.20 4.24
CA GLY A 107 4.36 -12.45 4.55
C GLY A 107 5.29 -13.61 4.83
N GLU A 108 6.41 -13.72 4.09
CA GLU A 108 7.44 -14.73 4.31
C GLU A 108 8.19 -14.48 5.63
N ARG A 109 8.56 -13.23 5.93
CA ARG A 109 9.23 -12.85 7.18
C ARG A 109 8.36 -13.12 8.41
N LYS A 110 7.06 -12.85 8.31
CA LYS A 110 6.11 -13.07 9.40
C LYS A 110 6.15 -14.50 9.95
N GLU A 111 6.36 -15.51 9.10
CA GLU A 111 6.40 -16.92 9.51
C GLU A 111 7.54 -17.22 10.51
N ASN A 112 8.64 -16.50 10.38
CA ASN A 112 9.83 -16.69 11.20
C ASN A 112 9.98 -15.64 12.32
N ASN A 113 9.05 -14.67 12.40
CA ASN A 113 9.09 -13.62 13.41
C ASN A 113 8.51 -14.16 14.73
N PRO A 114 9.24 -14.08 15.85
CA PRO A 114 8.72 -14.48 17.16
C PRO A 114 7.57 -13.58 17.64
N LYS A 115 7.46 -12.38 17.10
CA LYS A 115 6.40 -11.44 17.40
C LYS A 115 5.20 -11.70 16.47
N LYS A 116 4.01 -11.82 17.06
CA LYS A 116 2.77 -11.88 16.28
C LYS A 116 2.62 -10.60 15.47
N GLN A 117 2.41 -10.71 14.19
CA GLN A 117 2.24 -9.57 13.28
C GLN A 117 0.94 -9.69 12.49
N PHE A 118 0.30 -8.56 12.23
CA PHE A 118 -0.85 -8.46 11.33
C PHE A 118 -0.43 -7.71 10.06
N ILE A 119 -0.59 -8.34 8.91
CA ILE A 119 -0.21 -7.77 7.61
C ILE A 119 -1.47 -7.52 6.79
N CYS A 120 -1.68 -6.24 6.44
CA CYS A 120 -2.75 -5.79 5.57
C CYS A 120 -2.18 -5.25 4.25
N GLY A 121 -2.67 -5.76 3.14
CA GLY A 121 -2.36 -5.26 1.80
C GLY A 121 -3.54 -4.56 1.15
N PHE A 122 -3.27 -3.70 0.18
CA PHE A 122 -4.27 -3.12 -0.70
C PHE A 122 -4.21 -3.74 -2.09
N SER A 123 -5.35 -3.86 -2.73
CA SER A 123 -5.45 -4.20 -4.13
C SER A 123 -6.40 -3.23 -4.85
N MET A 124 -6.18 -3.09 -6.13
CA MET A 124 -7.04 -2.36 -7.03
C MET A 124 -7.50 -3.34 -8.09
N GLU A 125 -8.78 -3.66 -8.07
CA GLU A 125 -9.34 -4.69 -8.93
C GLU A 125 -10.43 -4.08 -9.82
N THR A 126 -10.42 -4.49 -11.07
CA THR A 126 -11.45 -4.08 -12.05
C THR A 126 -12.36 -5.23 -12.42
N GLU A 127 -11.89 -6.46 -12.25
CA GLU A 127 -12.62 -7.70 -12.58
C GLU A 127 -12.23 -8.80 -11.59
N ASN A 128 -13.14 -9.74 -11.34
CA ASN A 128 -12.91 -10.90 -10.46
C ASN A 128 -12.33 -10.54 -9.09
N MET A 129 -12.79 -9.42 -8.52
CA MET A 129 -12.24 -8.82 -7.28
C MET A 129 -12.15 -9.85 -6.15
N GLU A 130 -13.18 -10.65 -5.94
CA GLU A 130 -13.24 -11.63 -4.86
C GLU A 130 -12.15 -12.69 -5.00
N GLU A 131 -12.10 -13.33 -6.17
CA GLU A 131 -11.12 -14.39 -6.45
C GLU A 131 -9.69 -13.87 -6.39
N ASN A 132 -9.41 -12.73 -7.03
CA ASN A 132 -8.10 -12.11 -7.06
C ASN A 132 -7.64 -11.73 -5.66
N SER A 133 -8.53 -11.16 -4.83
CA SER A 133 -8.21 -10.74 -3.47
C SER A 133 -7.97 -11.93 -2.54
N LYS A 134 -8.77 -13.00 -2.63
CA LYS A 134 -8.56 -14.25 -1.88
C LYS A 134 -7.26 -14.94 -2.28
N ASN A 135 -6.96 -14.98 -3.58
CA ASN A 135 -5.69 -15.50 -4.09
C ASN A 135 -4.50 -14.67 -3.59
N LYS A 136 -4.63 -13.35 -3.56
CA LYS A 136 -3.59 -12.44 -3.04
C LYS A 136 -3.37 -12.63 -1.55
N LEU A 137 -4.45 -12.75 -0.77
CA LEU A 137 -4.41 -13.04 0.66
C LEU A 137 -3.56 -14.29 0.95
N ALA A 138 -3.86 -15.39 0.25
CA ALA A 138 -3.15 -16.66 0.41
C ALA A 138 -1.70 -16.59 -0.08
N LYS A 139 -1.47 -16.13 -1.33
CA LYS A 139 -0.14 -16.08 -1.94
C LYS A 139 0.85 -15.15 -1.24
N LYS A 140 0.36 -14.10 -0.56
CA LYS A 140 1.19 -13.13 0.16
C LYS A 140 1.22 -13.38 1.66
N ASN A 141 0.60 -14.44 2.14
CA ASN A 141 0.44 -14.74 3.57
C ASN A 141 0.00 -13.50 4.38
N ALA A 142 -0.87 -12.67 3.78
CA ALA A 142 -1.45 -11.52 4.43
C ALA A 142 -2.63 -11.94 5.31
N ASP A 143 -2.95 -11.14 6.33
CA ASP A 143 -4.12 -11.37 7.20
C ASP A 143 -5.35 -10.67 6.67
N MET A 144 -5.15 -9.59 5.91
CA MET A 144 -6.21 -8.79 5.31
C MET A 144 -5.80 -8.25 3.94
N ILE A 145 -6.75 -8.21 3.02
CA ILE A 145 -6.66 -7.45 1.76
C ILE A 145 -7.83 -6.48 1.68
N VAL A 146 -7.53 -5.21 1.45
CA VAL A 146 -8.51 -4.15 1.16
C VAL A 146 -8.54 -3.93 -0.33
N ALA A 147 -9.59 -4.39 -0.99
CA ALA A 147 -9.77 -4.26 -2.42
C ALA A 147 -10.56 -3.00 -2.75
N ASN A 148 -9.94 -2.08 -3.50
CA ASN A 148 -10.57 -0.84 -3.93
C ASN A 148 -11.28 -1.05 -5.26
N ASN A 149 -12.58 -0.74 -5.33
CA ASN A 149 -13.37 -0.77 -6.56
C ASN A 149 -13.25 0.57 -7.28
N VAL A 150 -12.42 0.62 -8.31
CA VAL A 150 -12.17 1.86 -9.10
C VAL A 150 -13.19 2.10 -10.22
N LYS A 151 -14.14 1.19 -10.43
CA LYS A 151 -15.22 1.37 -11.43
C LYS A 151 -16.33 2.31 -10.92
N VAL A 152 -16.37 2.57 -9.63
CA VAL A 152 -17.40 3.44 -9.03
C VAL A 152 -16.98 4.89 -9.14
N GLU A 153 -17.84 5.72 -9.70
CA GLU A 153 -17.60 7.16 -9.82
C GLU A 153 -17.41 7.82 -8.45
N GLY A 154 -16.34 8.63 -8.34
CA GLY A 154 -15.95 9.27 -7.08
C GLY A 154 -15.23 8.34 -6.08
N ALA A 155 -14.89 7.10 -6.47
CA ALA A 155 -14.03 6.22 -5.70
C ALA A 155 -12.68 6.05 -6.41
N GLY A 156 -11.57 6.02 -5.66
CA GLY A 156 -10.25 5.74 -6.22
C GLY A 156 -9.17 6.77 -5.91
N PHE A 157 -8.21 6.90 -6.82
CA PHE A 157 -7.08 7.81 -6.66
C PHE A 157 -7.52 9.28 -6.72
N GLY A 158 -6.93 10.12 -5.86
CA GLY A 158 -7.16 11.56 -5.85
C GLY A 158 -8.47 12.03 -5.20
N THR A 159 -9.49 11.18 -5.10
CA THR A 159 -10.78 11.49 -4.43
C THR A 159 -10.65 11.39 -2.91
N ASP A 160 -11.63 11.94 -2.18
CA ASP A 160 -11.69 11.87 -0.72
C ASP A 160 -12.54 10.68 -0.20
N THR A 161 -13.18 9.96 -1.13
CA THR A 161 -14.01 8.78 -0.84
C THR A 161 -13.44 7.52 -1.49
N ASN A 162 -13.82 6.36 -0.95
CA ASN A 162 -13.54 5.05 -1.51
C ASN A 162 -14.76 4.13 -1.41
N VAL A 163 -14.82 3.15 -2.30
CA VAL A 163 -15.68 1.96 -2.21
C VAL A 163 -14.75 0.77 -2.12
N VAL A 164 -14.74 0.07 -1.00
CA VAL A 164 -13.83 -1.04 -0.77
C VAL A 164 -14.55 -2.29 -0.28
N THR A 165 -13.93 -3.43 -0.55
CA THR A 165 -14.28 -4.70 0.10
C THR A 165 -13.07 -5.16 0.90
N ILE A 166 -13.28 -5.50 2.17
CA ILE A 166 -12.27 -6.03 3.07
C ILE A 166 -12.37 -7.54 3.07
N PHE A 167 -11.26 -8.21 2.75
CA PHE A 167 -11.13 -9.66 2.78
C PHE A 167 -10.19 -10.07 3.92
N THR A 168 -10.64 -10.95 4.79
CA THR A 168 -9.83 -11.65 5.78
C THR A 168 -9.87 -13.15 5.50
N LYS A 169 -9.13 -13.97 6.24
CA LYS A 169 -9.20 -15.44 6.09
C LYS A 169 -10.60 -16.01 6.29
N ASN A 170 -11.42 -15.34 7.11
CA ASN A 170 -12.72 -15.87 7.58
C ASN A 170 -13.91 -15.03 7.13
N ASN A 171 -13.70 -13.83 6.59
CA ASN A 171 -14.78 -12.89 6.35
C ASN A 171 -14.56 -12.03 5.11
N GLU A 172 -15.67 -11.57 4.54
CA GLU A 172 -15.76 -10.58 3.46
C GLU A 172 -16.73 -9.49 3.86
N ILE A 173 -16.27 -8.23 3.87
CA ILE A 173 -17.08 -7.07 4.26
C ILE A 173 -17.05 -6.06 3.13
N ARG A 174 -18.21 -5.83 2.53
CA ARG A 174 -18.41 -4.80 1.51
C ARG A 174 -18.81 -3.51 2.20
N LEU A 175 -18.07 -2.44 1.92
CA LEU A 175 -18.39 -1.12 2.41
C LEU A 175 -19.00 -0.30 1.28
N ASP A 176 -20.03 0.45 1.62
CA ASP A 176 -20.57 1.49 0.75
C ASP A 176 -19.55 2.60 0.52
N LYS A 177 -19.91 3.59 -0.28
CA LYS A 177 -19.05 4.76 -0.52
C LYS A 177 -18.89 5.56 0.78
N LEU A 178 -17.68 5.53 1.33
CA LEU A 178 -17.30 6.20 2.58
C LEU A 178 -16.13 7.16 2.34
N SER A 179 -15.93 8.11 3.24
CA SER A 179 -14.69 8.88 3.28
C SER A 179 -13.50 7.97 3.58
N LYS A 180 -12.30 8.39 3.18
CA LYS A 180 -11.08 7.61 3.45
C LYS A 180 -10.81 7.43 4.94
N LEU A 181 -11.22 8.39 5.77
CA LEU A 181 -11.11 8.28 7.22
C LEU A 181 -12.06 7.22 7.79
N GLU A 182 -13.31 7.19 7.34
CA GLU A 182 -14.28 6.15 7.73
C GLU A 182 -13.84 4.76 7.24
N VAL A 183 -13.30 4.68 6.04
CA VAL A 183 -12.70 3.42 5.55
C VAL A 183 -11.54 2.98 6.45
N ALA A 184 -10.66 3.90 6.86
CA ALA A 184 -9.58 3.61 7.78
C ALA A 184 -10.10 3.11 9.14
N GLU A 185 -11.18 3.70 9.66
CA GLU A 185 -11.84 3.23 10.87
C GLU A 185 -12.31 1.79 10.76
N LYS A 186 -13.02 1.44 9.66
CA LYS A 186 -13.49 0.06 9.40
C LYS A 186 -12.34 -0.94 9.26
N ILE A 187 -11.24 -0.53 8.63
CA ILE A 187 -10.03 -1.37 8.54
C ILE A 187 -9.50 -1.69 9.95
N PHE A 188 -9.40 -0.69 10.83
CA PHE A 188 -8.92 -0.93 12.20
C PHE A 188 -9.90 -1.73 13.05
N ASP A 189 -11.21 -1.57 12.84
CA ASP A 189 -12.21 -2.41 13.51
C ASP A 189 -11.99 -3.89 13.17
N GLU A 190 -11.71 -4.19 11.90
CA GLU A 190 -11.43 -5.56 11.47
C GLU A 190 -10.04 -6.06 11.90
N ILE A 191 -9.03 -5.18 11.95
CA ILE A 191 -7.72 -5.55 12.52
C ILE A 191 -7.89 -5.98 13.97
N VAL A 192 -8.57 -5.19 14.80
CA VAL A 192 -8.77 -5.50 16.23
C VAL A 192 -9.54 -6.81 16.45
N ARG A 193 -10.49 -7.15 15.56
CA ARG A 193 -11.23 -8.41 15.64
C ARG A 193 -10.41 -9.65 15.29
N ASN A 194 -9.37 -9.48 14.47
CA ASN A 194 -8.61 -10.59 13.89
C ASN A 194 -7.16 -10.66 14.42
N PHE A 195 -6.71 -9.67 15.20
CA PHE A 195 -5.39 -9.63 15.82
C PHE A 195 -5.42 -10.27 17.20
#